data_81714aeecf7a54c110bf403b865729f5
#
_entry.id   81714aeecf7a54c110bf403b865729f5
#
_cell.length_a   1.000
_cell.length_b   1.000
_cell.length_c   1.000
_cell.angle_alpha   90.00
_cell.angle_beta   90.00
_cell.angle_gamma   90.00
#
_symmetry.space_group_name_H-M   'P 1'
#
loop_
_entity.id
_entity.type
_entity.pdbx_description
1 polymer ?
#
loop_
_entity_poly.entity_id
_entity_poly.type
_entity_poly.pdbx_seq_one_letter_code
_entity_poly.pdbx_strand_id
1 'polypeptide(L)'
;MRRTQADRSAATQQALVEAATGLLIERGWAATTAVAVCERAGCTRGALVHHYPSLSALLAHALEQLYEDLTRGVGQRPTTATAAIDAVWRAVGDPRFKAVLEAWSAAGNDPELAEELAPAIGRFAKLVAPAGTDADARAFHLTAREAMLGLALGRANNGGRPLGHERVVLARLRTEAAEIDERAAMDEGGGTR
;
A
#
# COMPACT_ATOMS: atom_id res chain seq x y z
N MET A 1 -1.85 -10.17 37.31
CA MET A 1 -2.37 -8.81 37.07
C MET A 1 -3.67 -8.92 36.31
N ARG A 2 -4.77 -8.33 36.79
CA ARG A 2 -6.10 -8.41 36.13
C ARG A 2 -6.14 -7.38 35.01
N ARG A 3 -6.29 -7.81 33.73
CA ARG A 3 -6.40 -6.90 32.58
C ARG A 3 -7.58 -5.94 32.76
N THR A 4 -7.38 -4.66 32.49
CA THR A 4 -8.41 -3.64 32.57
C THR A 4 -9.45 -3.82 31.45
N GLN A 5 -10.59 -3.14 31.52
CA GLN A 5 -11.59 -3.10 30.44
C GLN A 5 -10.98 -2.51 29.16
N ALA A 6 -10.18 -1.45 29.30
CA ALA A 6 -9.48 -0.82 28.20
C ALA A 6 -8.49 -1.79 27.50
N ASP A 7 -7.70 -2.57 28.28
CA ASP A 7 -6.77 -3.55 27.71
C ASP A 7 -7.49 -4.65 26.91
N ARG A 8 -8.67 -5.08 27.38
CA ARG A 8 -9.48 -6.08 26.67
C ARG A 8 -10.07 -5.51 25.38
N SER A 9 -10.53 -4.27 25.41
CA SER A 9 -11.07 -3.57 24.23
C SER A 9 -10.01 -3.41 23.16
N ALA A 10 -8.83 -2.91 23.52
CA ALA A 10 -7.69 -2.76 22.60
C ALA A 10 -7.25 -4.11 22.01
N ALA A 11 -7.17 -5.17 22.82
CA ALA A 11 -6.81 -6.51 22.34
C ALA A 11 -7.86 -7.07 21.34
N THR A 12 -9.15 -6.81 21.56
CA THR A 12 -10.20 -7.23 20.62
C THR A 12 -10.11 -6.46 19.30
N GLN A 13 -9.88 -5.14 19.35
CA GLN A 13 -9.71 -4.32 18.18
C GLN A 13 -8.51 -4.78 17.35
N GLN A 14 -7.39 -5.03 18.00
CA GLN A 14 -6.17 -5.54 17.34
C GLN A 14 -6.41 -6.91 16.69
N ALA A 15 -7.07 -7.83 17.40
CA ALA A 15 -7.39 -9.16 16.86
C ALA A 15 -8.30 -9.09 15.63
N LEU A 16 -9.25 -8.14 15.59
CA LEU A 16 -10.10 -7.90 14.42
C LEU A 16 -9.29 -7.42 13.21
N VAL A 17 -8.37 -6.47 13.40
CA VAL A 17 -7.51 -5.95 12.32
C VAL A 17 -6.56 -7.03 11.82
N GLU A 18 -5.90 -7.77 12.71
CA GLU A 18 -5.01 -8.88 12.34
C GLU A 18 -5.76 -9.98 11.58
N ALA A 19 -6.96 -10.33 12.03
CA ALA A 19 -7.80 -11.32 11.35
C ALA A 19 -8.21 -10.84 9.94
N ALA A 20 -8.62 -9.59 9.80
CA ALA A 20 -8.99 -8.99 8.52
C ALA A 20 -7.80 -8.94 7.56
N THR A 21 -6.64 -8.42 8.03
CA THR A 21 -5.40 -8.36 7.23
C THR A 21 -4.97 -9.75 6.77
N GLY A 22 -4.97 -10.74 7.66
CA GLY A 22 -4.62 -12.11 7.32
C GLY A 22 -5.57 -12.72 6.28
N LEU A 23 -6.88 -12.49 6.39
CA LEU A 23 -7.87 -12.99 5.42
C LEU A 23 -7.72 -12.31 4.06
N LEU A 24 -7.49 -10.99 4.02
CA LEU A 24 -7.22 -10.25 2.78
C LEU A 24 -6.03 -10.82 2.03
N ILE A 25 -4.94 -11.12 2.73
CA ILE A 25 -3.72 -11.68 2.13
C ILE A 25 -3.92 -13.12 1.67
N GLU A 26 -4.53 -13.96 2.49
CA GLU A 26 -4.62 -15.41 2.27
C GLU A 26 -5.76 -15.80 1.32
N ARG A 27 -6.92 -15.14 1.45
CA ARG A 27 -8.17 -15.53 0.77
C ARG A 27 -8.71 -14.47 -0.19
N GLY A 28 -8.15 -13.26 -0.14
CA GLY A 28 -8.55 -12.13 -0.96
C GLY A 28 -9.80 -11.38 -0.44
N TRP A 29 -10.16 -10.34 -1.16
CA TRP A 29 -11.23 -9.41 -0.79
C TRP A 29 -12.59 -10.08 -0.60
N ALA A 30 -13.05 -10.83 -1.62
CA ALA A 30 -14.39 -11.42 -1.63
C ALA A 30 -14.66 -12.43 -0.49
N ALA A 31 -13.62 -13.09 0.00
CA ALA A 31 -13.72 -14.04 1.10
C ALA A 31 -13.58 -13.40 2.48
N THR A 32 -13.24 -12.11 2.57
CA THR A 32 -13.06 -11.39 3.83
C THR A 32 -14.40 -10.80 4.30
N THR A 33 -15.25 -11.67 4.84
CA THR A 33 -16.59 -11.31 5.35
C THR A 33 -16.56 -11.07 6.86
N ALA A 34 -17.57 -10.34 7.39
CA ALA A 34 -17.70 -10.11 8.83
C ALA A 34 -17.74 -11.43 9.63
N VAL A 35 -18.35 -12.49 9.08
CA VAL A 35 -18.38 -13.81 9.70
C VAL A 35 -16.98 -14.40 9.78
N ALA A 36 -16.27 -14.46 8.64
CA ALA A 36 -14.92 -15.01 8.57
C ALA A 36 -13.93 -14.25 9.49
N VAL A 37 -14.05 -12.92 9.55
CA VAL A 37 -13.22 -12.10 10.44
C VAL A 37 -13.51 -12.40 11.91
N CYS A 38 -14.80 -12.45 12.32
CA CYS A 38 -15.16 -12.75 13.70
C CYS A 38 -14.71 -14.17 14.11
N GLU A 39 -14.88 -15.16 13.26
CA GLU A 39 -14.42 -16.53 13.51
C GLU A 39 -12.89 -16.57 13.71
N ARG A 40 -12.13 -15.93 12.83
CA ARG A 40 -10.66 -15.89 12.92
C ARG A 40 -10.17 -15.10 14.14
N ALA A 41 -10.84 -13.99 14.48
CA ALA A 41 -10.51 -13.15 15.63
C ALA A 41 -10.95 -13.75 16.98
N GLY A 42 -11.76 -14.81 16.97
CA GLY A 42 -12.34 -15.39 18.19
C GLY A 42 -13.31 -14.44 18.91
N CYS A 43 -14.04 -13.60 18.17
CA CYS A 43 -14.96 -12.62 18.75
C CYS A 43 -16.37 -12.72 18.16
N THR A 44 -17.32 -12.02 18.77
CA THR A 44 -18.71 -11.99 18.30
C THR A 44 -18.92 -10.86 17.27
N ARG A 45 -19.96 -10.98 16.43
CA ARG A 45 -20.38 -9.90 15.53
C ARG A 45 -20.72 -8.60 16.28
N GLY A 46 -21.27 -8.71 17.51
CA GLY A 46 -21.53 -7.56 18.37
C GLY A 46 -20.24 -6.84 18.79
N ALA A 47 -19.16 -7.58 19.05
CA ALA A 47 -17.86 -6.99 19.33
C ALA A 47 -17.29 -6.25 18.10
N LEU A 48 -17.44 -6.82 16.89
CA LEU A 48 -17.02 -6.14 15.65
C LEU A 48 -17.76 -4.80 15.50
N VAL A 49 -19.09 -4.79 15.57
CA VAL A 49 -19.92 -3.58 15.42
C VAL A 49 -19.64 -2.55 16.52
N HIS A 50 -19.24 -2.99 17.71
CA HIS A 50 -18.84 -2.09 18.80
C HIS A 50 -17.54 -1.33 18.46
N HIS A 51 -16.59 -1.97 17.76
CA HIS A 51 -15.29 -1.36 17.41
C HIS A 51 -15.29 -0.66 16.05
N TYR A 52 -16.08 -1.14 15.10
CA TYR A 52 -16.13 -0.63 13.73
C TYR A 52 -17.57 -0.46 13.26
N PRO A 53 -17.94 0.74 12.75
CA PRO A 53 -19.32 1.02 12.31
C PRO A 53 -19.73 0.14 11.13
N SER A 54 -18.78 -0.29 10.30
CA SER A 54 -19.00 -1.16 9.14
C SER A 54 -17.84 -2.13 8.93
N LEU A 55 -18.06 -3.15 8.11
CA LEU A 55 -16.97 -4.01 7.65
C LEU A 55 -15.97 -3.20 6.80
N SER A 56 -16.44 -2.26 5.97
CA SER A 56 -15.61 -1.39 5.15
C SER A 56 -14.63 -0.58 6.00
N ALA A 57 -15.09 0.00 7.13
CA ALA A 57 -14.24 0.72 8.07
C ALA A 57 -13.14 -0.18 8.70
N LEU A 58 -13.47 -1.42 9.04
CA LEU A 58 -12.47 -2.39 9.51
C LEU A 58 -11.46 -2.74 8.40
N LEU A 59 -11.93 -2.99 7.18
CA LEU A 59 -11.08 -3.35 6.05
C LEU A 59 -10.17 -2.17 5.63
N ALA A 60 -10.65 -0.93 5.70
CA ALA A 60 -9.84 0.26 5.50
C ALA A 60 -8.69 0.33 6.51
N HIS A 61 -8.96 0.09 7.79
CA HIS A 61 -7.93 0.04 8.84
C HIS A 61 -6.94 -1.13 8.63
N ALA A 62 -7.43 -2.31 8.22
CA ALA A 62 -6.57 -3.45 7.91
C ALA A 62 -5.65 -3.17 6.71
N LEU A 63 -6.14 -2.47 5.68
CA LEU A 63 -5.34 -2.04 4.54
C LEU A 63 -4.34 -0.94 4.91
N GLU A 64 -4.69 -0.02 5.80
CA GLU A 64 -3.75 0.97 6.33
C GLU A 64 -2.57 0.28 7.01
N GLN A 65 -2.82 -0.69 7.88
CA GLN A 65 -1.78 -1.48 8.52
C GLN A 65 -0.94 -2.27 7.48
N LEU A 66 -1.58 -2.81 6.44
CA LEU A 66 -0.86 -3.48 5.35
C LEU A 66 0.05 -2.50 4.57
N TYR A 67 -0.40 -1.27 4.31
CA TYR A 67 0.44 -0.23 3.70
C TYR A 67 1.64 0.12 4.57
N GLU A 68 1.45 0.27 5.87
CA GLU A 68 2.56 0.50 6.81
C GLU A 68 3.58 -0.64 6.75
N ASP A 69 3.11 -1.88 6.72
CA ASP A 69 3.98 -3.06 6.62
C ASP A 69 4.74 -3.12 5.28
N LEU A 70 4.08 -2.81 4.17
CA LEU A 70 4.67 -2.79 2.84
C LEU A 70 5.72 -1.67 2.69
N THR A 71 5.58 -0.59 3.44
CA THR A 71 6.48 0.56 3.41
C THR A 71 7.44 0.64 4.59
N ARG A 72 7.42 -0.31 5.51
CA ARG A 72 8.25 -0.30 6.73
C ARG A 72 9.75 -0.13 6.46
N GLY A 73 10.24 -0.60 5.33
CA GLY A 73 11.63 -0.45 4.92
C GLY A 73 11.95 0.84 4.15
N VAL A 74 10.96 1.69 3.88
CA VAL A 74 11.18 2.97 3.17
C VAL A 74 11.82 4.01 4.10
N GLY A 75 11.55 3.93 5.41
CA GLY A 75 12.11 4.84 6.41
C GLY A 75 11.61 6.28 6.23
N GLN A 76 12.48 7.16 5.74
CA GLN A 76 12.11 8.52 5.37
C GLN A 76 11.62 8.60 3.92
N ARG A 77 10.86 9.65 3.62
CA ARG A 77 10.40 9.93 2.25
C ARG A 77 11.61 10.01 1.31
N PRO A 78 11.57 9.35 0.13
CA PRO A 78 12.67 9.39 -0.83
C PRO A 78 13.04 10.82 -1.22
N THR A 79 14.33 11.10 -1.36
CA THR A 79 14.84 12.42 -1.79
C THR A 79 15.29 12.43 -3.24
N THR A 80 15.44 11.26 -3.87
CA THR A 80 15.84 11.10 -5.27
C THR A 80 14.80 10.31 -6.06
N ALA A 81 14.81 10.47 -7.39
CA ALA A 81 13.93 9.72 -8.28
C ALA A 81 14.21 8.21 -8.21
N THR A 82 15.49 7.82 -8.18
CA THR A 82 15.90 6.42 -8.05
C THR A 82 15.41 5.78 -6.76
N ALA A 83 15.58 6.48 -5.62
CA ALA A 83 15.09 5.98 -4.34
C ALA A 83 13.56 5.85 -4.30
N ALA A 84 12.84 6.77 -4.98
CA ALA A 84 11.39 6.70 -5.09
C ALA A 84 10.92 5.50 -5.92
N ILE A 85 11.58 5.20 -7.05
CA ILE A 85 11.29 4.02 -7.87
C ILE A 85 11.50 2.73 -7.06
N ASP A 86 12.61 2.63 -6.33
CA ASP A 86 12.88 1.46 -5.50
C ASP A 86 11.91 1.32 -4.31
N ALA A 87 11.45 2.42 -3.72
CA ALA A 87 10.43 2.42 -2.68
C ALA A 87 9.08 1.92 -3.21
N VAL A 88 8.62 2.44 -4.34
CA VAL A 88 7.38 1.98 -5.00
C VAL A 88 7.49 0.50 -5.33
N TRP A 89 8.58 0.09 -6.02
CA TRP A 89 8.72 -1.30 -6.44
C TRP A 89 8.80 -2.28 -5.27
N ARG A 90 9.45 -1.91 -4.18
CA ARG A 90 9.47 -2.72 -2.95
C ARG A 90 8.07 -2.98 -2.42
N ALA A 91 7.21 -1.96 -2.41
CA ALA A 91 5.85 -2.07 -1.91
C ALA A 91 4.94 -2.84 -2.88
N VAL A 92 4.89 -2.42 -4.17
CA VAL A 92 3.95 -3.01 -5.15
C VAL A 92 4.40 -4.38 -5.67
N GLY A 93 5.70 -4.67 -5.59
CA GLY A 93 6.28 -5.97 -5.94
C GLY A 93 6.11 -7.04 -4.86
N ASP A 94 5.71 -6.67 -3.65
CA ASP A 94 5.41 -7.63 -2.58
C ASP A 94 4.15 -8.44 -2.93
N PRO A 95 4.16 -9.77 -2.76
CA PRO A 95 2.99 -10.62 -3.04
C PRO A 95 1.72 -10.20 -2.29
N ARG A 96 1.84 -9.60 -1.10
CA ARG A 96 0.72 -9.11 -0.29
C ARG A 96 0.03 -7.90 -0.92
N PHE A 97 0.68 -7.17 -1.84
CA PHE A 97 0.09 -6.04 -2.53
C PHE A 97 -1.12 -6.44 -3.40
N LYS A 98 -1.26 -7.72 -3.75
CA LYS A 98 -2.46 -8.27 -4.40
C LYS A 98 -3.73 -7.91 -3.62
N ALA A 99 -3.72 -7.98 -2.28
CA ALA A 99 -4.87 -7.61 -1.45
C ALA A 99 -5.27 -6.13 -1.63
N VAL A 100 -4.27 -5.26 -1.82
CA VAL A 100 -4.49 -3.84 -2.11
C VAL A 100 -5.15 -3.65 -3.48
N LEU A 101 -4.67 -4.35 -4.52
CA LEU A 101 -5.25 -4.27 -5.87
C LEU A 101 -6.71 -4.75 -5.89
N GLU A 102 -7.03 -5.80 -5.14
CA GLU A 102 -8.41 -6.30 -5.01
C GLU A 102 -9.31 -5.29 -4.28
N ALA A 103 -8.80 -4.65 -3.23
CA ALA A 103 -9.52 -3.59 -2.52
C ALA A 103 -9.81 -2.38 -3.41
N TRP A 104 -8.83 -1.93 -4.21
CA TRP A 104 -9.04 -0.84 -5.17
C TRP A 104 -10.07 -1.19 -6.24
N SER A 105 -10.03 -2.44 -6.73
CA SER A 105 -11.03 -2.93 -7.69
C SER A 105 -12.44 -2.94 -7.08
N ALA A 106 -12.57 -3.35 -5.82
CA ALA A 106 -13.85 -3.33 -5.10
C ALA A 106 -14.36 -1.89 -4.90
N ALA A 107 -13.49 -0.97 -4.48
CA ALA A 107 -13.81 0.45 -4.29
C ALA A 107 -14.27 1.15 -5.58
N GLY A 108 -13.81 0.69 -6.75
CA GLY A 108 -14.28 1.21 -8.04
C GLY A 108 -15.80 1.03 -8.27
N ASN A 109 -16.45 0.12 -7.55
CA ASN A 109 -17.88 -0.16 -7.62
C ASN A 109 -18.63 0.15 -6.32
N ASP A 110 -17.96 0.69 -5.32
CA ASP A 110 -18.51 1.00 -3.99
C ASP A 110 -17.98 2.37 -3.52
N PRO A 111 -18.78 3.44 -3.69
CA PRO A 111 -18.37 4.79 -3.32
C PRO A 111 -18.07 4.96 -1.81
N GLU A 112 -18.81 4.25 -0.94
CA GLU A 112 -18.58 4.31 0.52
C GLU A 112 -17.21 3.71 0.87
N LEU A 113 -16.89 2.56 0.27
CA LEU A 113 -15.58 1.95 0.41
C LEU A 113 -14.46 2.83 -0.16
N ALA A 114 -14.70 3.49 -1.31
CA ALA A 114 -13.73 4.40 -1.92
C ALA A 114 -13.40 5.58 -0.97
N GLU A 115 -14.40 6.17 -0.31
CA GLU A 115 -14.21 7.22 0.69
C GLU A 115 -13.41 6.73 1.90
N GLU A 116 -13.71 5.55 2.41
CA GLU A 116 -12.98 4.94 3.54
C GLU A 116 -11.51 4.63 3.20
N LEU A 117 -11.21 4.21 1.97
CA LEU A 117 -9.85 3.88 1.53
C LEU A 117 -9.01 5.10 1.14
N ALA A 118 -9.63 6.19 0.70
CA ALA A 118 -8.93 7.36 0.15
C ALA A 118 -7.83 7.92 1.08
N PRO A 119 -8.00 8.04 2.41
CA PRO A 119 -6.96 8.52 3.30
C PRO A 119 -5.71 7.62 3.33
N ALA A 120 -5.91 6.30 3.39
CA ALA A 120 -4.82 5.31 3.43
C ALA A 120 -4.04 5.31 2.10
N ILE A 121 -4.74 5.32 0.96
CA ILE A 121 -4.15 5.42 -0.38
C ILE A 121 -3.33 6.72 -0.51
N GLY A 122 -3.88 7.86 -0.04
CA GLY A 122 -3.20 9.15 -0.08
C GLY A 122 -1.93 9.18 0.77
N ARG A 123 -1.92 8.57 1.95
CA ARG A 123 -0.72 8.44 2.80
C ARG A 123 0.35 7.59 2.12
N PHE A 124 -0.03 6.42 1.60
CA PHE A 124 0.88 5.56 0.85
C PHE A 124 1.51 6.28 -0.34
N ALA A 125 0.71 6.94 -1.18
CA ALA A 125 1.20 7.68 -2.33
C ALA A 125 2.20 8.78 -1.94
N LYS A 126 1.95 9.51 -0.84
CA LYS A 126 2.86 10.54 -0.34
C LYS A 126 4.17 9.97 0.21
N LEU A 127 4.12 8.80 0.86
CA LEU A 127 5.31 8.17 1.45
C LEU A 127 6.31 7.72 0.39
N VAL A 128 5.82 7.17 -0.72
CA VAL A 128 6.68 6.66 -1.80
C VAL A 128 7.03 7.71 -2.86
N ALA A 129 6.40 8.89 -2.85
CA ALA A 129 6.71 9.97 -3.77
C ALA A 129 7.99 10.70 -3.36
N PRO A 130 8.85 11.11 -4.31
CA PRO A 130 10.06 11.87 -4.01
C PRO A 130 9.72 13.24 -3.42
N ALA A 131 10.58 13.74 -2.53
CA ALA A 131 10.46 15.07 -1.94
C ALA A 131 11.19 16.10 -2.82
N GLY A 132 10.60 17.32 -2.96
CA GLY A 132 11.29 18.48 -3.54
C GLY A 132 11.64 18.39 -5.02
N THR A 133 10.97 17.56 -5.79
CA THR A 133 11.23 17.39 -7.23
C THR A 133 10.55 18.46 -8.08
N ASP A 134 11.16 18.79 -9.22
CA ASP A 134 10.58 19.63 -10.26
C ASP A 134 9.36 18.98 -10.95
N ALA A 135 8.78 19.67 -11.94
CA ALA A 135 7.59 19.19 -12.65
C ALA A 135 7.87 17.92 -13.47
N ASP A 136 9.03 17.84 -14.11
CA ASP A 136 9.41 16.71 -14.99
C ASP A 136 9.68 15.45 -14.17
N ALA A 137 10.44 15.58 -13.07
CA ALA A 137 10.68 14.48 -12.14
C ALA A 137 9.37 13.97 -11.50
N ARG A 138 8.43 14.86 -11.22
CA ARG A 138 7.10 14.48 -10.73
C ARG A 138 6.28 13.73 -11.78
N ALA A 139 6.27 14.21 -13.04
CA ALA A 139 5.59 13.55 -14.15
C ALA A 139 6.16 12.16 -14.41
N PHE A 140 7.50 12.04 -14.41
CA PHE A 140 8.18 10.75 -14.52
C PHE A 140 7.78 9.81 -13.37
N HIS A 141 7.82 10.27 -12.11
CA HIS A 141 7.45 9.45 -10.97
C HIS A 141 6.02 8.90 -11.09
N LEU A 142 5.06 9.73 -11.52
CA LEU A 142 3.68 9.28 -11.74
C LEU A 142 3.61 8.20 -12.82
N THR A 143 4.27 8.42 -13.96
CA THR A 143 4.33 7.45 -15.07
C THR A 143 4.95 6.12 -14.63
N ALA A 144 6.07 6.20 -13.92
CA ALA A 144 6.78 5.03 -13.40
C ALA A 144 5.93 4.24 -12.39
N ARG A 145 5.22 4.97 -11.50
CA ARG A 145 4.29 4.36 -10.55
C ARG A 145 3.20 3.57 -11.25
N GLU A 146 2.54 4.17 -12.25
CA GLU A 146 1.48 3.49 -13.01
C GLU A 146 2.01 2.26 -13.77
N ALA A 147 3.20 2.36 -14.37
CA ALA A 147 3.85 1.22 -15.01
C ALA A 147 4.12 0.08 -14.00
N MET A 148 4.63 0.39 -12.80
CA MET A 148 4.89 -0.60 -11.76
C MET A 148 3.61 -1.20 -11.17
N LEU A 149 2.53 -0.41 -11.04
CA LEU A 149 1.21 -0.92 -10.67
C LEU A 149 0.66 -1.87 -11.74
N GLY A 150 0.85 -1.57 -13.02
CA GLY A 150 0.52 -2.47 -14.14
C GLY A 150 1.29 -3.80 -14.05
N LEU A 151 2.58 -3.77 -13.72
CA LEU A 151 3.39 -4.97 -13.49
C LEU A 151 2.86 -5.78 -12.29
N ALA A 152 2.52 -5.11 -11.18
CA ALA A 152 1.98 -5.76 -9.99
C ALA A 152 0.63 -6.45 -10.29
N LEU A 153 -0.27 -5.78 -11.02
CA LEU A 153 -1.54 -6.35 -11.48
C LEU A 153 -1.32 -7.55 -12.41
N GLY A 154 -0.41 -7.41 -13.37
CA GLY A 154 -0.06 -8.51 -14.28
C GLY A 154 0.50 -9.71 -13.53
N ARG A 155 1.35 -9.49 -12.52
CA ARG A 155 1.88 -10.53 -11.64
C ARG A 155 0.76 -11.20 -10.82
N ALA A 156 -0.15 -10.42 -10.25
CA ALA A 156 -1.30 -10.95 -9.50
C ALA A 156 -2.17 -11.88 -10.38
N ASN A 157 -2.41 -11.48 -11.63
CA ASN A 157 -3.17 -12.27 -12.61
C ASN A 157 -2.39 -13.49 -13.16
N ASN A 158 -1.06 -13.50 -13.01
CA ASN A 158 -0.17 -14.62 -13.39
C ASN A 158 0.14 -15.56 -12.22
N GLY A 159 -0.72 -15.61 -11.21
CA GLY A 159 -0.54 -16.45 -10.03
C GLY A 159 0.67 -16.04 -9.16
N GLY A 160 0.98 -14.76 -9.10
CA GLY A 160 2.09 -14.20 -8.33
C GLY A 160 3.46 -14.33 -9.00
N ARG A 161 3.54 -14.94 -10.19
CA ARG A 161 4.82 -15.14 -10.88
C ARG A 161 5.26 -13.89 -11.62
N PRO A 162 6.58 -13.58 -11.64
CA PRO A 162 7.12 -12.48 -12.42
C PRO A 162 6.74 -12.56 -13.90
N LEU A 163 6.53 -11.41 -14.53
CA LEU A 163 6.29 -11.29 -15.96
C LEU A 163 7.62 -11.34 -16.74
N GLY A 164 7.63 -11.93 -17.94
CA GLY A 164 8.85 -12.06 -18.75
C GLY A 164 9.52 -10.73 -19.08
N HIS A 165 8.74 -9.64 -19.22
CA HIS A 165 9.22 -8.29 -19.53
C HIS A 165 9.49 -7.40 -18.30
N GLU A 166 9.20 -7.87 -17.09
CA GLU A 166 9.30 -7.08 -15.84
C GLU A 166 10.70 -6.47 -15.64
N ARG A 167 11.75 -7.29 -15.84
CA ARG A 167 13.13 -6.83 -15.71
C ARG A 167 13.48 -5.69 -16.67
N VAL A 168 12.99 -5.75 -17.91
CA VAL A 168 13.26 -4.73 -18.94
C VAL A 168 12.58 -3.42 -18.57
N VAL A 169 11.33 -3.46 -18.13
CA VAL A 169 10.59 -2.27 -17.70
C VAL A 169 11.27 -1.62 -16.49
N LEU A 170 11.58 -2.40 -15.46
CA LEU A 170 12.24 -1.88 -14.25
C LEU A 170 13.63 -1.31 -14.54
N ALA A 171 14.42 -1.95 -15.40
CA ALA A 171 15.73 -1.43 -15.80
C ALA A 171 15.58 -0.08 -16.49
N ARG A 172 14.62 0.07 -17.42
CA ARG A 172 14.35 1.33 -18.11
C ARG A 172 13.95 2.44 -17.14
N LEU A 173 13.04 2.16 -16.21
CA LEU A 173 12.61 3.14 -15.21
C LEU A 173 13.76 3.59 -14.30
N ARG A 174 14.66 2.67 -13.90
CA ARG A 174 15.82 3.01 -13.09
C ARG A 174 16.85 3.86 -13.85
N THR A 175 17.08 3.57 -15.12
CA THR A 175 17.96 4.37 -15.95
C THR A 175 17.47 5.82 -16.06
N GLU A 176 16.18 6.00 -16.36
CA GLU A 176 15.60 7.33 -16.49
C GLU A 176 15.55 8.09 -15.14
N ALA A 177 15.31 7.38 -14.03
CA ALA A 177 15.39 7.95 -12.68
C ALA A 177 16.82 8.45 -12.36
N ALA A 178 17.85 7.69 -12.72
CA ALA A 178 19.24 8.09 -12.52
C ALA A 178 19.61 9.33 -13.32
N GLU A 179 19.16 9.43 -14.58
CA GLU A 179 19.34 10.61 -15.43
C GLU A 179 18.68 11.88 -14.84
N ILE A 180 17.52 11.72 -14.16
CA ILE A 180 16.84 12.82 -13.45
C ILE A 180 17.67 13.24 -12.23
N ASP A 181 18.14 12.28 -11.44
CA ASP A 181 18.95 12.55 -10.24
C ASP A 181 20.26 13.27 -10.61
N GLU A 182 20.91 12.86 -11.72
CA GLU A 182 22.13 13.52 -12.22
C GLU A 182 21.86 14.98 -12.65
N ARG A 183 20.76 15.25 -13.35
CA ARG A 183 20.37 16.62 -13.74
C ARG A 183 20.12 17.51 -12.53
N ALA A 184 19.39 17.01 -11.55
CA ALA A 184 19.10 17.75 -10.32
C ALA A 184 20.39 18.11 -9.55
N ALA A 185 21.36 17.19 -9.48
CA ALA A 185 22.66 17.43 -8.84
C ALA A 185 23.50 18.50 -9.57
N MET A 186 23.42 18.57 -10.91
CA MET A 186 24.11 19.60 -11.70
C MET A 186 23.53 20.99 -11.48
N ASP A 187 22.19 21.10 -11.37
CA ASP A 187 21.49 22.36 -11.16
C ASP A 187 21.78 22.94 -9.76
N GLU A 188 21.85 22.09 -8.73
CA GLU A 188 22.23 22.51 -7.37
C GLU A 188 23.70 22.97 -7.27
N GLY A 189 24.61 22.34 -8.02
CA GLY A 189 26.03 22.68 -8.07
C GLY A 189 26.35 23.96 -8.88
N GLY A 190 25.48 24.36 -9.81
CA GLY A 190 25.65 25.53 -10.68
C GLY A 190 25.23 26.87 -10.03
N GLY A 191 24.50 26.84 -8.93
CA GLY A 191 23.99 28.04 -8.25
C GLY A 191 24.97 28.76 -7.31
N THR A 192 26.21 28.30 -7.16
CA THR A 192 27.22 28.85 -6.23
C THR A 192 28.36 29.58 -6.99
N ARG A 193 28.02 30.55 -7.85
CA ARG A 193 28.99 31.50 -8.40
C ARG A 193 28.51 32.91 -8.33
#